data_f1e8f413d409a349da751c0e2e44a677
#
_entry.id   f1e8f413d409a349da751c0e2e44a677
#
_cell.length_a   1.000
_cell.length_b   1.000
_cell.length_c   1.000
_cell.angle_alpha   90.00
_cell.angle_beta   90.00
_cell.angle_gamma   90.00
#
_symmetry.space_group_name_H-M   'P 1'
#
loop_
_entity.id
_entity.type
_entity.pdbx_description
1 polymer ?
#
loop_
_entity_poly.entity_id
_entity_poly.type
_entity_poly.pdbx_seq_one_letter_code
_entity_poly.pdbx_strand_id
1 'polypeptide(L)'
;MNKKPLPTIGVDKYTFFKVNEDSVSGTEYGEAYNLKGTVEIAPTDSGGSDVFDADNGAYEASSYIEKLGHDITNADIPPEVDAMWRGLTRKNGVVEVGNDVKTVYFGVAWRILKSDGSYRYVRYYKGSYSFASNVGGKTKPSSGSIDKQTAKATYTAVQRDFDNNYYAYFDESDLPSNITRVEFENKWFTDMNYYPQTV
;
A
#
# COMPACT_ATOMS: atom_id res chain seq x y z
N MET A 1 -9.89 25.85 -8.12
CA MET A 1 -10.10 25.42 -9.52
C MET A 1 -11.02 24.19 -9.52
N ASN A 2 -12.13 24.22 -10.25
CA ASN A 2 -12.98 23.02 -10.42
C ASN A 2 -12.32 22.09 -11.45
N LYS A 3 -11.44 21.20 -10.98
CA LYS A 3 -10.88 20.15 -11.84
C LYS A 3 -11.98 19.11 -12.10
N LYS A 4 -12.19 18.75 -13.37
CA LYS A 4 -13.13 17.68 -13.73
C LYS A 4 -12.59 16.35 -13.15
N PRO A 5 -13.39 15.59 -12.36
CA PRO A 5 -13.00 14.27 -11.92
C PRO A 5 -12.75 13.33 -13.12
N LEU A 6 -11.65 12.61 -13.09
CA LEU A 6 -11.25 11.69 -14.15
C LEU A 6 -11.30 10.24 -13.64
N PRO A 7 -11.89 9.30 -14.39
CA PRO A 7 -11.90 7.90 -14.01
C PRO A 7 -10.48 7.33 -14.01
N THR A 8 -10.24 6.39 -13.12
CA THR A 8 -8.99 5.61 -13.04
C THR A 8 -9.09 4.38 -13.93
N ILE A 9 -8.00 4.03 -14.62
CA ILE A 9 -7.98 2.95 -15.63
C ILE A 9 -6.89 1.90 -15.39
N GLY A 10 -6.02 2.08 -14.39
CA GLY A 10 -4.97 1.12 -14.09
C GLY A 10 -4.21 1.43 -12.83
N VAL A 11 -3.44 0.45 -12.34
CA VAL A 11 -2.56 0.56 -11.19
C VAL A 11 -1.23 -0.13 -11.52
N ASP A 12 -0.11 0.47 -11.11
CA ASP A 12 1.21 -0.11 -11.29
C ASP A 12 2.25 0.39 -10.25
N LYS A 13 3.49 -0.07 -10.38
CA LYS A 13 4.65 0.32 -9.55
C LYS A 13 4.44 0.10 -8.05
N TYR A 14 3.80 -1.01 -7.67
CA TYR A 14 3.73 -1.35 -6.25
C TYR A 14 5.13 -1.56 -5.67
N THR A 15 5.54 -0.64 -4.83
CA THR A 15 6.88 -0.60 -4.23
C THR A 15 6.74 -0.64 -2.72
N PHE A 16 7.52 -1.47 -2.04
CA PHE A 16 7.51 -1.53 -0.60
C PHE A 16 8.92 -1.32 -0.03
N PHE A 17 8.97 -0.85 1.22
CA PHE A 17 10.16 -0.45 1.95
C PHE A 17 10.04 -1.02 3.35
N LYS A 18 11.02 -1.79 3.79
CA LYS A 18 11.03 -2.24 5.18
C LYS A 18 11.23 -1.03 6.11
N VAL A 19 10.42 -0.94 7.16
CA VAL A 19 10.63 0.04 8.23
C VAL A 19 11.74 -0.50 9.13
N ASN A 20 12.88 0.19 9.16
CA ASN A 20 14.02 -0.18 10.01
C ASN A 20 13.88 0.40 11.41
N GLU A 21 13.47 1.66 11.48
CA GLU A 21 13.20 2.37 12.73
C GLU A 21 12.03 3.34 12.55
N ASP A 22 11.21 3.50 13.58
CA ASP A 22 10.15 4.49 13.63
C ASP A 22 10.10 5.08 15.03
N SER A 23 10.33 6.39 15.11
CA SER A 23 10.43 7.13 16.37
C SER A 23 9.88 8.55 16.18
N VAL A 24 9.70 9.27 17.26
CA VAL A 24 9.26 10.69 17.25
C VAL A 24 10.22 11.62 16.50
N SER A 25 11.48 11.21 16.27
CA SER A 25 12.49 11.97 15.54
C SER A 25 12.48 11.72 14.03
N GLY A 26 11.85 10.66 13.57
CA GLY A 26 11.76 10.28 12.17
C GLY A 26 11.51 8.80 11.95
N THR A 27 11.22 8.45 10.70
CA THR A 27 11.06 7.05 10.27
C THR A 27 12.15 6.73 9.27
N GLU A 28 12.91 5.66 9.52
CA GLU A 28 13.93 5.14 8.61
C GLU A 28 13.38 3.96 7.80
N TYR A 29 13.59 4.01 6.49
CA TYR A 29 13.18 2.97 5.57
C TYR A 29 14.39 2.29 4.93
N GLY A 30 14.27 1.00 4.68
CA GLY A 30 15.23 0.22 3.90
C GLY A 30 15.12 0.51 2.40
N GLU A 31 15.83 -0.30 1.62
CA GLU A 31 15.80 -0.19 0.16
C GLU A 31 14.41 -0.43 -0.42
N ALA A 32 14.14 0.24 -1.54
CA ALA A 32 12.92 0.10 -2.31
C ALA A 32 12.88 -1.25 -3.03
N TYR A 33 11.82 -2.01 -2.85
CA TYR A 33 11.55 -3.22 -3.62
C TYR A 33 10.29 -3.04 -4.47
N ASN A 34 10.44 -3.08 -5.78
CA ASN A 34 9.32 -2.98 -6.73
C ASN A 34 8.75 -4.38 -7.03
N LEU A 35 7.52 -4.64 -6.59
CA LEU A 35 6.79 -5.86 -6.90
C LEU A 35 6.10 -5.72 -8.25
N LYS A 36 6.55 -6.48 -9.24
CA LYS A 36 5.96 -6.51 -10.58
C LYS A 36 4.73 -7.40 -10.64
N GLY A 37 3.82 -7.09 -11.57
CA GLY A 37 2.64 -7.93 -11.83
C GLY A 37 1.42 -7.58 -10.97
N THR A 38 1.33 -6.35 -10.47
CA THR A 38 0.14 -5.85 -9.77
C THR A 38 -1.08 -5.87 -10.69
N VAL A 39 -2.13 -6.54 -10.27
CA VAL A 39 -3.41 -6.67 -10.98
C VAL A 39 -4.42 -5.69 -10.41
N GLU A 40 -4.51 -5.62 -9.08
CA GLU A 40 -5.49 -4.82 -8.38
C GLU A 40 -4.96 -4.40 -7.00
N ILE A 41 -5.32 -3.20 -6.57
CA ILE A 41 -5.19 -2.74 -5.20
C ILE A 41 -6.57 -2.24 -4.77
N ALA A 42 -7.16 -2.90 -3.78
CA ALA A 42 -8.49 -2.58 -3.25
C ALA A 42 -8.37 -2.02 -1.82
N PRO A 43 -8.70 -0.74 -1.57
CA PRO A 43 -8.72 -0.20 -0.23
C PRO A 43 -9.66 -1.00 0.70
N THR A 44 -9.24 -1.23 1.94
CA THR A 44 -10.01 -1.93 2.98
C THR A 44 -10.30 -1.01 4.16
N ASP A 45 -10.44 0.29 3.88
CA ASP A 45 -10.66 1.30 4.89
C ASP A 45 -12.02 1.12 5.54
N SER A 46 -12.06 1.18 6.86
CA SER A 46 -13.29 1.18 7.67
C SER A 46 -13.24 2.28 8.71
N GLY A 47 -14.42 2.76 9.06
CA GLY A 47 -14.62 3.79 10.06
C GLY A 47 -16.11 4.02 10.26
N GLY A 48 -16.45 4.87 11.19
CA GLY A 48 -17.84 5.17 11.51
C GLY A 48 -18.02 6.60 12.00
N SER A 49 -19.27 6.92 12.28
CA SER A 49 -19.64 8.11 13.01
C SER A 49 -20.44 7.69 14.25
N ASP A 50 -20.14 8.30 15.37
CA ASP A 50 -20.90 8.17 16.59
C ASP A 50 -21.71 9.45 16.80
N VAL A 51 -22.94 9.30 17.25
CA VAL A 51 -23.86 10.41 17.47
C VAL A 51 -24.20 10.47 18.95
N PHE A 52 -23.91 11.59 19.57
CA PHE A 52 -24.34 11.89 20.91
C PHE A 52 -25.69 12.61 20.87
N ASP A 53 -26.70 12.01 21.48
CA ASP A 53 -28.04 12.55 21.56
C ASP A 53 -28.24 13.35 22.85
N ALA A 54 -28.75 14.58 22.74
CA ALA A 54 -29.20 15.41 23.86
C ALA A 54 -30.47 16.16 23.46
N ASP A 55 -31.29 16.57 24.46
CA ASP A 55 -32.55 17.32 24.26
C ASP A 55 -33.50 16.70 23.23
N ASN A 56 -33.59 15.36 23.21
CA ASN A 56 -34.40 14.56 22.28
C ASN A 56 -34.00 14.67 20.80
N GLY A 57 -32.74 14.94 20.50
CA GLY A 57 -32.21 14.99 19.12
C GLY A 57 -30.69 14.74 19.06
N ALA A 58 -30.19 14.56 17.85
CA ALA A 58 -28.74 14.45 17.60
C ALA A 58 -28.07 15.79 17.94
N TYR A 59 -27.21 15.79 18.95
CA TYR A 59 -26.56 16.98 19.47
C TYR A 59 -25.15 17.15 18.92
N GLU A 60 -24.39 16.07 18.83
CA GLU A 60 -23.04 16.06 18.32
C GLU A 60 -22.77 14.78 17.52
N ALA A 61 -22.03 14.88 16.43
CA ALA A 61 -21.55 13.76 15.65
C ALA A 61 -20.02 13.78 15.56
N SER A 62 -19.37 12.69 15.94
CA SER A 62 -17.94 12.48 15.81
C SER A 62 -17.65 11.34 14.83
N SER A 63 -16.63 11.52 13.99
CA SER A 63 -16.18 10.49 13.06
C SER A 63 -14.88 9.86 13.56
N TYR A 64 -14.73 8.56 13.36
CA TYR A 64 -13.53 7.83 13.72
C TYR A 64 -13.06 6.91 12.61
N ILE A 65 -11.75 6.67 12.58
CA ILE A 65 -11.11 5.67 11.71
C ILE A 65 -10.90 4.41 12.54
N GLU A 66 -11.41 3.27 12.06
CA GLU A 66 -11.25 1.98 12.72
C GLU A 66 -10.06 1.21 12.14
N LYS A 67 -9.99 1.09 10.83
CA LYS A 67 -8.95 0.38 10.12
C LYS A 67 -8.67 1.05 8.78
N LEU A 68 -7.39 1.12 8.44
CA LEU A 68 -6.92 1.55 7.13
C LEU A 68 -6.03 0.47 6.52
N GLY A 69 -6.09 0.30 5.23
CA GLY A 69 -5.27 -0.68 4.53
C GLY A 69 -5.74 -0.94 3.11
N HIS A 70 -5.21 -2.00 2.54
CA HIS A 70 -5.62 -2.45 1.20
C HIS A 70 -5.33 -3.92 0.99
N ASP A 71 -6.10 -4.54 0.13
CA ASP A 71 -5.78 -5.82 -0.46
C ASP A 71 -5.01 -5.60 -1.76
N ILE A 72 -3.92 -6.33 -1.91
CA ILE A 72 -3.18 -6.42 -3.17
C ILE A 72 -3.44 -7.76 -3.83
N THR A 73 -3.82 -7.73 -5.11
CA THR A 73 -3.86 -8.87 -6.01
C THR A 73 -2.69 -8.74 -6.99
N ASN A 74 -1.81 -9.72 -7.00
CA ASN A 74 -0.63 -9.73 -7.85
C ASN A 74 -0.60 -11.00 -8.72
N ALA A 75 0.07 -10.96 -9.87
CA ALA A 75 0.22 -12.14 -10.73
C ALA A 75 0.88 -13.31 -9.98
N ASP A 76 1.86 -12.99 -9.12
CA ASP A 76 2.50 -13.91 -8.18
C ASP A 76 3.13 -13.11 -7.03
N ILE A 77 3.23 -13.71 -5.86
CA ILE A 77 4.04 -13.20 -4.74
C ILE A 77 5.19 -14.19 -4.53
N PRO A 78 6.42 -13.84 -4.97
CA PRO A 78 7.56 -14.72 -4.85
C PRO A 78 7.81 -15.17 -3.40
N PRO A 79 8.28 -16.42 -3.15
CA PRO A 79 8.53 -16.91 -1.79
C PRO A 79 9.46 -16.02 -0.96
N GLU A 80 10.38 -15.31 -1.59
CA GLU A 80 11.26 -14.34 -0.92
C GLU A 80 10.50 -13.13 -0.40
N VAL A 81 9.55 -12.62 -1.18
CA VAL A 81 8.69 -11.49 -0.80
C VAL A 81 7.73 -11.91 0.31
N ASP A 82 7.12 -13.09 0.16
CA ASP A 82 6.23 -13.67 1.17
C ASP A 82 6.95 -13.87 2.52
N ALA A 83 8.17 -14.43 2.48
CA ALA A 83 8.98 -14.59 3.68
C ALA A 83 9.34 -13.23 4.33
N MET A 84 9.69 -12.23 3.52
CA MET A 84 10.03 -10.89 4.00
C MET A 84 8.81 -10.23 4.66
N TRP A 85 7.66 -10.25 4.02
CA TRP A 85 6.43 -9.64 4.53
C TRP A 85 5.94 -10.25 5.83
N ARG A 86 6.14 -11.56 5.99
CA ARG A 86 5.70 -12.30 7.19
C ARG A 86 6.79 -12.52 8.23
N GLY A 87 7.99 -11.99 8.00
CA GLY A 87 9.12 -12.16 8.92
C GLY A 87 9.56 -13.62 9.08
N LEU A 88 9.40 -14.43 8.03
CA LEU A 88 9.74 -15.86 8.05
C LEU A 88 11.21 -16.11 7.70
N THR A 89 11.72 -17.24 8.16
CA THR A 89 13.07 -17.69 7.82
C THR A 89 13.10 -18.32 6.43
N ARG A 90 14.10 -17.89 5.62
CA ARG A 90 14.38 -18.50 4.31
C ARG A 90 15.80 -19.09 4.32
N LYS A 91 15.92 -20.40 4.08
CA LYS A 91 17.20 -21.10 3.97
C LYS A 91 17.31 -21.80 2.62
N ASN A 92 18.35 -21.53 1.88
CA ASN A 92 18.59 -22.18 0.57
C ASN A 92 17.37 -22.11 -0.38
N GLY A 93 16.62 -21.01 -0.36
CA GLY A 93 15.41 -20.84 -1.19
C GLY A 93 14.12 -21.39 -0.57
N VAL A 94 14.20 -22.20 0.48
CA VAL A 94 13.05 -22.78 1.19
C VAL A 94 12.57 -21.81 2.27
N VAL A 95 11.26 -21.53 2.29
CA VAL A 95 10.60 -20.74 3.34
C VAL A 95 10.02 -21.70 4.36
N GLU A 96 10.44 -21.57 5.60
CA GLU A 96 9.93 -22.36 6.72
C GLU A 96 8.91 -21.53 7.50
N VAL A 97 7.71 -22.09 7.69
CA VAL A 97 6.63 -21.46 8.44
C VAL A 97 6.51 -22.17 9.80
N GLY A 98 6.84 -21.47 10.86
CA GLY A 98 6.73 -21.94 12.24
C GLY A 98 5.83 -21.03 13.09
N ASN A 99 5.81 -21.23 14.39
CA ASN A 99 5.03 -20.39 15.32
C ASN A 99 5.70 -19.05 15.62
N ASP A 100 7.00 -18.90 15.34
CA ASP A 100 7.77 -17.68 15.59
C ASP A 100 7.59 -16.67 14.44
N VAL A 101 6.37 -16.19 14.24
CA VAL A 101 6.07 -15.13 13.28
C VAL A 101 6.32 -13.78 13.95
N LYS A 102 7.26 -13.01 13.40
CA LYS A 102 7.52 -11.63 13.85
C LYS A 102 6.81 -10.65 12.93
N THR A 103 6.04 -9.74 13.50
CA THR A 103 5.48 -8.63 12.72
C THR A 103 6.61 -7.77 12.18
N VAL A 104 6.65 -7.63 10.86
CA VAL A 104 7.57 -6.74 10.15
C VAL A 104 6.74 -5.62 9.54
N TYR A 105 7.19 -4.37 9.74
CA TYR A 105 6.50 -3.20 9.20
C TYR A 105 7.13 -2.76 7.89
N PHE A 106 6.26 -2.29 7.01
CA PHE A 106 6.63 -1.79 5.69
C PHE A 106 5.90 -0.48 5.39
N GLY A 107 6.60 0.45 4.74
CA GLY A 107 5.99 1.49 3.96
C GLY A 107 5.72 0.97 2.55
N VAL A 108 4.65 1.45 1.90
CA VAL A 108 4.31 1.05 0.54
C VAL A 108 3.90 2.25 -0.30
N ALA A 109 4.22 2.20 -1.59
CA ALA A 109 3.84 3.23 -2.54
C ALA A 109 3.43 2.60 -3.88
N TRP A 110 2.45 3.23 -4.56
CA TRP A 110 2.04 2.87 -5.92
C TRP A 110 1.49 4.08 -6.65
N ARG A 111 1.17 3.90 -7.93
CA ARG A 111 0.47 4.93 -8.70
C ARG A 111 -0.75 4.36 -9.42
N ILE A 112 -1.70 5.22 -9.67
CA ILE A 112 -2.97 4.92 -10.32
C ILE A 112 -3.07 5.77 -11.58
N LEU A 113 -3.19 5.13 -12.73
CA LEU A 113 -3.34 5.80 -14.02
C LEU A 113 -4.77 6.33 -14.17
N LYS A 114 -4.90 7.58 -14.60
CA LYS A 114 -6.18 8.22 -14.95
C LYS A 114 -6.41 8.21 -16.46
N SER A 115 -7.65 8.44 -16.86
CA SER A 115 -8.08 8.39 -18.28
C SER A 115 -7.45 9.42 -19.19
N ASP A 116 -6.84 10.47 -18.65
CA ASP A 116 -6.08 11.49 -19.39
C ASP A 116 -4.57 11.20 -19.50
N GLY A 117 -4.12 10.07 -18.96
CA GLY A 117 -2.70 9.68 -18.91
C GLY A 117 -1.92 10.28 -17.74
N SER A 118 -2.55 11.06 -16.88
CA SER A 118 -1.95 11.52 -15.61
C SER A 118 -2.04 10.44 -14.53
N TYR A 119 -1.30 10.65 -13.44
CA TYR A 119 -1.27 9.68 -12.34
C TYR A 119 -1.73 10.29 -11.02
N ARG A 120 -2.30 9.44 -10.18
CA ARG A 120 -2.39 9.63 -8.74
C ARG A 120 -1.35 8.75 -8.07
N TYR A 121 -0.57 9.32 -7.18
CA TYR A 121 0.43 8.65 -6.37
C TYR A 121 -0.11 8.46 -4.96
N VAL A 122 0.06 7.26 -4.44
CA VAL A 122 -0.39 6.88 -3.09
C VAL A 122 0.78 6.26 -2.35
N ARG A 123 0.89 6.53 -1.06
CA ARG A 123 1.79 5.83 -0.15
C ARG A 123 1.18 5.66 1.22
N TYR A 124 1.41 4.51 1.83
CA TYR A 124 1.16 4.24 3.24
C TYR A 124 2.50 4.17 3.96
N TYR A 125 2.60 4.86 5.08
CA TYR A 125 3.89 5.05 5.73
C TYR A 125 4.36 3.85 6.54
N LYS A 126 3.45 3.19 7.27
CA LYS A 126 3.76 2.06 8.12
C LYS A 126 2.58 1.10 8.16
N GLY A 127 2.85 -0.17 8.06
CA GLY A 127 1.84 -1.22 8.18
C GLY A 127 2.46 -2.58 8.02
N SER A 128 1.66 -3.62 8.16
CA SER A 128 2.10 -5.00 8.07
C SER A 128 1.21 -5.82 7.16
N TYR A 129 1.77 -6.87 6.57
CA TYR A 129 1.00 -7.81 5.77
C TYR A 129 0.45 -8.92 6.66
N SER A 130 -0.83 -9.26 6.44
CA SER A 130 -1.45 -10.39 7.07
C SER A 130 -1.14 -11.68 6.31
N PHE A 131 -1.41 -12.80 6.97
CA PHE A 131 -1.18 -14.12 6.46
C PHE A 131 -2.02 -14.38 5.20
N ALA A 132 -1.38 -14.40 4.03
CA ALA A 132 -1.97 -14.92 2.81
C ALA A 132 -1.24 -16.21 2.44
N SER A 133 -1.96 -17.29 2.25
CA SER A 133 -1.36 -18.57 1.81
C SER A 133 -1.18 -18.52 0.29
N ASN A 134 0.06 -18.42 -0.17
CA ASN A 134 0.41 -18.51 -1.58
C ASN A 134 0.81 -19.93 -2.01
N VAL A 135 0.47 -20.95 -1.20
CA VAL A 135 0.82 -22.36 -1.45
C VAL A 135 -0.30 -23.15 -2.11
N GLY A 136 -1.40 -22.51 -2.45
CA GLY A 136 -2.52 -23.12 -3.16
C GLY A 136 -2.37 -23.07 -4.67
N GLY A 137 -3.11 -23.93 -5.38
CA GLY A 137 -3.16 -23.92 -6.84
C GLY A 137 -4.35 -24.70 -7.37
N LYS A 138 -4.75 -24.41 -8.61
CA LYS A 138 -5.75 -25.17 -9.36
C LYS A 138 -5.08 -26.03 -10.42
N THR A 139 -5.63 -27.19 -10.67
CA THR A 139 -5.18 -28.07 -11.74
C THR A 139 -5.40 -27.43 -13.12
N LYS A 140 -4.41 -27.55 -13.99
CA LYS A 140 -4.57 -27.17 -15.39
C LYS A 140 -5.65 -28.02 -16.04
N PRO A 141 -6.66 -27.42 -16.71
CA PRO A 141 -7.67 -28.19 -17.44
C PRO A 141 -7.03 -28.98 -18.59
N SER A 142 -7.59 -30.16 -18.89
CA SER A 142 -7.13 -31.04 -19.98
C SER A 142 -7.46 -30.46 -21.37
N SER A 143 -8.47 -29.58 -21.45
CA SER A 143 -8.91 -28.90 -22.68
C SER A 143 -9.49 -27.54 -22.33
N GLY A 144 -9.47 -26.61 -23.30
CA GLY A 144 -9.99 -25.25 -23.13
C GLY A 144 -8.92 -24.21 -22.73
N SER A 145 -9.36 -23.04 -22.29
CA SER A 145 -8.47 -21.95 -21.88
C SER A 145 -7.81 -22.22 -20.53
N ILE A 146 -6.56 -21.81 -20.39
CA ILE A 146 -5.83 -21.89 -19.12
C ILE A 146 -6.27 -20.73 -18.22
N ASP A 147 -6.83 -21.07 -17.08
CA ASP A 147 -7.18 -20.12 -16.03
C ASP A 147 -5.90 -19.66 -15.30
N LYS A 148 -5.49 -18.42 -15.52
CA LYS A 148 -4.33 -17.83 -14.79
C LYS A 148 -4.76 -17.49 -13.38
N GLN A 149 -3.97 -17.95 -12.40
CA GLN A 149 -4.23 -17.68 -10.99
C GLN A 149 -3.41 -16.48 -10.53
N THR A 150 -3.92 -15.81 -9.51
CA THR A 150 -3.27 -14.65 -8.88
C THR A 150 -3.05 -14.92 -7.39
N ALA A 151 -2.05 -14.29 -6.83
CA ALA A 151 -1.78 -14.28 -5.39
C ALA A 151 -2.38 -13.02 -4.75
N LYS A 152 -2.80 -13.13 -3.49
CA LYS A 152 -3.37 -12.02 -2.73
C LYS A 152 -2.69 -11.87 -1.38
N ALA A 153 -2.57 -10.63 -0.92
CA ALA A 153 -2.16 -10.29 0.43
C ALA A 153 -2.96 -9.08 0.93
N THR A 154 -3.17 -9.01 2.24
CA THR A 154 -3.81 -7.86 2.88
C THR A 154 -2.76 -7.07 3.64
N TYR A 155 -2.71 -5.78 3.38
CA TYR A 155 -1.89 -4.82 4.12
C TYR A 155 -2.76 -4.04 5.10
N THR A 156 -2.34 -4.01 6.36
CA THR A 156 -3.01 -3.19 7.40
C THR A 156 -2.07 -2.07 7.82
N ALA A 157 -2.53 -0.84 7.63
CA ALA A 157 -1.79 0.35 8.02
C ALA A 157 -1.89 0.63 9.51
N VAL A 158 -0.81 1.14 10.07
CA VAL A 158 -0.75 1.69 11.43
C VAL A 158 -0.15 3.09 11.37
N GLN A 159 -0.42 3.91 12.38
CA GLN A 159 0.20 5.23 12.50
C GLN A 159 1.71 5.08 12.65
N ARG A 160 2.48 5.96 12.03
CA ARG A 160 3.89 6.08 12.35
C ARG A 160 4.09 7.03 13.53
N ASP A 161 5.08 6.76 14.35
CA ASP A 161 5.32 7.49 15.60
C ASP A 161 5.84 8.92 15.35
N PHE A 162 6.43 9.17 14.17
CA PHE A 162 6.99 10.46 13.78
C PHE A 162 5.93 11.58 13.72
N ASP A 163 4.79 11.36 13.08
CA ASP A 163 3.79 12.40 12.80
C ASP A 163 2.34 11.92 12.89
N ASN A 164 2.12 10.69 13.36
CA ASN A 164 0.83 10.03 13.50
C ASN A 164 0.07 9.87 12.16
N ASN A 165 0.73 9.98 11.03
CA ASN A 165 0.12 9.80 9.71
C ASN A 165 0.08 8.33 9.31
N TYR A 166 -1.00 7.93 8.62
CA TYR A 166 -1.16 6.60 8.04
C TYR A 166 -0.71 6.57 6.59
N TYR A 167 -1.22 7.50 5.76
CA TYR A 167 -0.97 7.53 4.33
C TYR A 167 -1.03 8.94 3.76
N ALA A 168 -0.51 9.08 2.57
CA ALA A 168 -0.66 10.28 1.75
C ALA A 168 -0.96 9.91 0.31
N TYR A 169 -1.68 10.77 -0.38
CA TYR A 169 -1.89 10.68 -1.81
C TYR A 169 -1.74 12.04 -2.47
N PHE A 170 -1.41 12.01 -3.77
CA PHE A 170 -1.06 13.20 -4.52
C PHE A 170 -1.43 13.03 -6.00
N ASP A 171 -2.07 14.00 -6.59
CA ASP A 171 -2.37 14.00 -8.02
C ASP A 171 -1.26 14.71 -8.81
N GLU A 172 -0.80 14.10 -9.92
CA GLU A 172 0.24 14.68 -10.79
C GLU A 172 -0.07 16.12 -11.21
N SER A 173 -1.35 16.45 -11.36
CA SER A 173 -1.81 17.80 -11.70
C SER A 173 -1.49 18.87 -10.64
N ASP A 174 -1.08 18.47 -9.45
CA ASP A 174 -0.71 19.36 -8.35
C ASP A 174 0.81 19.43 -8.16
N LEU A 175 1.58 18.80 -9.07
CA LEU A 175 3.03 18.85 -9.07
C LEU A 175 3.51 20.29 -9.30
N PRO A 176 4.46 20.79 -8.49
CA PRO A 176 5.08 22.08 -8.71
C PRO A 176 5.70 22.17 -10.12
N SER A 177 5.56 23.30 -10.78
CA SER A 177 6.01 23.51 -12.17
C SER A 177 7.53 23.36 -12.38
N ASN A 178 8.29 23.43 -11.31
CA ASN A 178 9.75 23.26 -11.30
C ASN A 178 10.20 21.81 -11.16
N ILE A 179 9.27 20.84 -11.01
CA ILE A 179 9.58 19.43 -10.84
C ILE A 179 8.95 18.64 -11.99
N THR A 180 9.76 17.91 -12.75
CA THR A 180 9.26 17.03 -13.78
C THR A 180 8.68 15.74 -13.18
N ARG A 181 7.73 15.10 -13.89
CA ARG A 181 7.17 13.80 -13.48
C ARG A 181 8.26 12.76 -13.23
N VAL A 182 9.28 12.70 -14.09
CA VAL A 182 10.35 11.71 -13.98
C VAL A 182 11.18 11.92 -12.70
N GLU A 183 11.53 13.16 -12.39
CA GLU A 183 12.26 13.51 -11.16
C GLU A 183 11.42 13.19 -9.91
N PHE A 184 10.13 13.54 -9.96
CA PHE A 184 9.20 13.23 -8.87
C PHE A 184 9.11 11.71 -8.64
N GLU A 185 8.84 10.93 -9.68
CA GLU A 185 8.70 9.47 -9.58
C GLU A 185 9.98 8.80 -9.08
N ASN A 186 11.14 9.24 -9.56
CA ASN A 186 12.43 8.71 -9.10
C ASN A 186 12.61 8.88 -7.58
N LYS A 187 12.17 10.01 -7.02
CA LYS A 187 12.23 10.26 -5.58
C LYS A 187 11.08 9.58 -4.83
N TRP A 188 9.85 9.65 -5.35
CA TRP A 188 8.68 9.08 -4.70
C TRP A 188 8.77 7.57 -4.46
N PHE A 189 9.37 6.84 -5.40
CA PHE A 189 9.54 5.39 -5.33
C PHE A 189 10.90 4.94 -4.79
N THR A 190 11.73 5.85 -4.28
CA THR A 190 13.01 5.53 -3.64
C THR A 190 13.15 6.11 -2.24
N ASP A 191 12.36 7.14 -1.91
CA ASP A 191 12.40 7.82 -0.62
C ASP A 191 10.98 8.05 -0.08
N MET A 192 10.62 7.30 0.94
CA MET A 192 9.32 7.41 1.61
C MET A 192 9.12 8.73 2.36
N ASN A 193 10.19 9.45 2.67
CA ASN A 193 10.14 10.75 3.34
C ASN A 193 10.14 11.94 2.36
N TYR A 194 10.25 11.66 1.05
CA TYR A 194 10.25 12.73 0.05
C TYR A 194 8.91 13.44 -0.06
N TYR A 195 8.94 14.77 -0.03
CA TYR A 195 7.83 15.66 -0.36
C TYR A 195 8.26 16.66 -1.46
N PRO A 196 7.45 16.88 -2.51
CA PRO A 196 7.76 17.89 -3.51
C PRO A 196 7.75 19.28 -2.87
N GLN A 197 8.85 20.01 -3.04
CA GLN A 197 8.99 21.38 -2.52
C GLN A 197 8.66 22.38 -3.62
N THR A 198 7.82 23.35 -3.30
CA THR A 198 7.69 24.59 -4.09
C THR A 198 8.89 25.49 -3.80
N VAL A 199 9.62 25.88 -4.82
CA VAL A 199 10.68 26.89 -4.71
C VAL A 199 10.05 28.26 -4.66
#